data_d478a5a180922556004e99218f3d96e2
#
_entry.id   d478a5a180922556004e99218f3d96e2
#
_cell.length_a   1.000
_cell.length_b   1.000
_cell.length_c   1.000
_cell.angle_alpha   90.00
_cell.angle_beta   90.00
_cell.angle_gamma   90.00
#
_symmetry.space_group_name_H-M   'P 1'
#
loop_
_entity.id
_entity.type
_entity.pdbx_description
1 polymer ?
#
loop_
_entity_poly.entity_id
_entity_poly.type
_entity_poly.pdbx_seq_one_letter_code
_entity_poly.pdbx_strand_id
1 'polypeptide(L)'
;MSTPTEFTGITEFTVEPYPGLPLTVRDVGAGRPVLVLHGGAGPASVSGVVDHFAATSRVLAPTHPGWEDTPRPEWFASVDDLVETYLDLLDDHDLRDVLVLGSSFGGWIAAEMAVRDRGRRIGGLVVMGAFGPRLEGHEVRFPTPPPGPPPGEGSGPGEGSGSAQGPGPGQGSGAAAPRRGPSPAALQALAAYAGATKSDPKLLHRLARVAVPALAVWGENDTVVPPDYGRAYAAAIPGARFELIPGAGHLPTREAPEATFAAIDAFLGSAGR
;
A
#
# COMPACT_ATOMS: atom_id res chain seq x y z
N MET A 1 -38.69 -14.31 -2.45
CA MET A 1 -37.50 -14.87 -1.76
C MET A 1 -36.44 -15.01 -2.82
N SER A 2 -35.60 -13.99 -2.96
CA SER A 2 -34.47 -14.01 -3.90
C SER A 2 -33.27 -14.57 -3.16
N THR A 3 -32.75 -15.67 -3.64
CA THR A 3 -31.49 -16.28 -3.17
C THR A 3 -30.35 -15.30 -3.39
N PRO A 4 -29.46 -15.09 -2.41
CA PRO A 4 -28.26 -14.31 -2.63
C PRO A 4 -27.38 -15.07 -3.62
N THR A 5 -27.03 -14.42 -4.72
CA THR A 5 -26.03 -14.93 -5.66
C THR A 5 -24.68 -14.88 -4.95
N GLU A 6 -24.12 -16.05 -4.66
CA GLU A 6 -22.72 -16.16 -4.20
C GLU A 6 -21.81 -15.66 -5.32
N PHE A 7 -21.29 -14.47 -5.16
CA PHE A 7 -20.20 -13.94 -6.00
C PHE A 7 -18.87 -14.50 -5.47
N THR A 8 -18.47 -15.66 -5.95
CA THR A 8 -17.13 -16.21 -5.79
C THR A 8 -16.27 -15.86 -7.01
N GLY A 9 -16.14 -14.59 -7.35
CA GLY A 9 -15.33 -14.14 -8.49
C GLY A 9 -14.37 -13.03 -8.07
N ILE A 10 -13.11 -13.16 -8.47
CA ILE A 10 -12.19 -12.03 -8.48
C ILE A 10 -12.73 -11.07 -9.55
N THR A 11 -13.14 -9.88 -9.15
CA THR A 11 -13.55 -8.83 -10.06
C THR A 11 -12.53 -7.70 -9.97
N GLU A 12 -12.01 -7.28 -11.10
CA GLU A 12 -11.25 -6.04 -11.21
C GLU A 12 -12.12 -5.05 -11.96
N PHE A 13 -12.24 -3.85 -11.44
CA PHE A 13 -12.95 -2.78 -12.12
C PHE A 13 -12.10 -1.51 -12.14
N THR A 14 -12.36 -0.66 -13.11
CA THR A 14 -11.73 0.65 -13.23
C THR A 14 -12.79 1.72 -13.05
N VAL A 15 -12.55 2.66 -12.15
CA VAL A 15 -13.32 3.90 -12.02
C VAL A 15 -12.47 5.06 -12.48
N GLU A 16 -13.10 6.17 -12.82
CA GLU A 16 -12.43 7.41 -13.21
C GLU A 16 -12.87 8.52 -12.23
N PRO A 17 -12.26 8.56 -11.01
CA PRO A 17 -12.65 9.55 -9.99
C PRO A 17 -12.47 10.99 -10.45
N TYR A 18 -11.50 11.22 -11.33
CA TYR A 18 -11.27 12.50 -12.00
C TYR A 18 -11.00 12.28 -13.48
N PRO A 19 -11.38 13.23 -14.37
CA PRO A 19 -11.11 13.09 -15.81
C PRO A 19 -9.63 12.82 -16.09
N GLY A 20 -9.36 11.70 -16.79
CA GLY A 20 -7.99 11.25 -17.11
C GLY A 20 -7.24 10.57 -15.98
N LEU A 21 -7.90 10.22 -14.87
CA LEU A 21 -7.33 9.45 -13.79
C LEU A 21 -8.06 8.10 -13.62
N PRO A 22 -7.73 7.08 -14.39
CA PRO A 22 -8.27 5.74 -14.17
C PRO A 22 -7.68 5.14 -12.89
N LEU A 23 -8.55 4.65 -12.02
CA LEU A 23 -8.21 3.91 -10.80
C LEU A 23 -8.65 2.47 -10.94
N THR A 24 -7.69 1.55 -11.00
CA THR A 24 -7.95 0.11 -11.01
C THR A 24 -8.12 -0.39 -9.59
N VAL A 25 -9.21 -1.09 -9.32
CA VAL A 25 -9.54 -1.65 -8.01
C VAL A 25 -9.82 -3.15 -8.13
N ARG A 26 -9.07 -3.96 -7.42
CA ARG A 26 -9.41 -5.37 -7.22
C ARG A 26 -10.49 -5.46 -6.15
N ASP A 27 -11.62 -6.14 -6.47
CA ASP A 27 -12.76 -6.35 -5.59
C ASP A 27 -13.01 -7.86 -5.44
N VAL A 28 -12.84 -8.40 -4.24
CA VAL A 28 -12.90 -9.84 -4.00
C VAL A 28 -13.57 -10.15 -2.66
N GLY A 29 -14.20 -11.32 -2.57
CA GLY A 29 -14.87 -11.77 -1.37
C GLY A 29 -16.23 -11.11 -1.15
N ALA A 30 -16.81 -11.35 0.01
CA ALA A 30 -18.11 -10.80 0.42
C ALA A 30 -18.18 -10.64 1.93
N GLY A 31 -18.98 -9.69 2.42
CA GLY A 31 -19.15 -9.41 3.84
C GLY A 31 -18.77 -7.98 4.22
N ARG A 32 -18.23 -7.80 5.44
CA ARG A 32 -17.75 -6.49 5.91
C ARG A 32 -16.72 -5.92 4.95
N PRO A 33 -16.83 -4.65 4.55
CA PRO A 33 -15.88 -4.06 3.62
C PRO A 33 -14.50 -3.83 4.27
N VAL A 34 -13.47 -4.16 3.51
CA VAL A 34 -12.06 -3.97 3.87
C VAL A 34 -11.37 -3.23 2.72
N LEU A 35 -10.72 -2.13 3.01
CA LEU A 35 -9.88 -1.41 2.06
C LEU A 35 -8.42 -1.72 2.35
N VAL A 36 -7.69 -2.26 1.39
CA VAL A 36 -6.27 -2.62 1.51
C VAL A 36 -5.41 -1.71 0.65
N LEU A 37 -4.55 -0.91 1.30
CA LEU A 37 -3.68 0.06 0.66
C LEU A 37 -2.23 -0.41 0.66
N HIS A 38 -1.65 -0.58 -0.53
CA HIS A 38 -0.28 -1.06 -0.68
C HIS A 38 0.78 0.02 -0.38
N GLY A 39 2.00 -0.41 -0.13
CA GLY A 39 3.16 0.45 0.03
C GLY A 39 3.91 0.70 -1.28
N GLY A 40 5.12 1.24 -1.18
CA GLY A 40 6.00 1.52 -2.32
C GLY A 40 6.33 0.29 -3.17
N ALA A 41 6.25 -0.91 -2.62
CA ALA A 41 6.49 -2.16 -3.34
C ALA A 41 5.34 -2.60 -4.27
N GLY A 42 4.24 -1.84 -4.31
CA GLY A 42 3.10 -2.09 -5.19
C GLY A 42 2.08 -3.10 -4.65
N PRO A 43 0.97 -3.33 -5.40
CA PRO A 43 -0.16 -4.16 -4.97
C PRO A 43 0.21 -5.61 -4.66
N ALA A 44 1.19 -6.19 -5.35
CA ALA A 44 1.67 -7.53 -5.06
C ALA A 44 2.24 -7.68 -3.63
N SER A 45 2.65 -6.58 -2.98
CA SER A 45 3.17 -6.62 -1.61
C SER A 45 2.10 -6.88 -0.55
N VAL A 46 0.84 -6.66 -0.87
CA VAL A 46 -0.31 -6.84 0.01
C VAL A 46 -1.24 -7.97 -0.43
N SER A 47 -0.84 -8.78 -1.42
CA SER A 47 -1.67 -9.88 -1.92
C SER A 47 -2.09 -10.85 -0.82
N GLY A 48 -1.18 -11.23 0.08
CA GLY A 48 -1.50 -12.09 1.22
C GLY A 48 -2.52 -11.48 2.18
N VAL A 49 -2.54 -10.14 2.32
CA VAL A 49 -3.57 -9.43 3.11
C VAL A 49 -4.93 -9.55 2.41
N VAL A 50 -4.96 -9.31 1.09
CA VAL A 50 -6.17 -9.43 0.30
C VAL A 50 -6.73 -10.86 0.38
N ASP A 51 -5.89 -11.87 0.20
CA ASP A 51 -6.30 -13.27 0.21
C ASP A 51 -6.81 -13.71 1.61
N HIS A 52 -6.17 -13.26 2.69
CA HIS A 52 -6.59 -13.53 4.06
C HIS A 52 -8.00 -12.97 4.35
N PHE A 53 -8.22 -11.71 4.02
CA PHE A 53 -9.51 -11.06 4.31
C PHE A 53 -10.62 -11.45 3.32
N ALA A 54 -10.30 -11.79 2.08
CA ALA A 54 -11.29 -12.21 1.09
C ALA A 54 -12.05 -13.48 1.48
N ALA A 55 -11.50 -14.28 2.39
CA ALA A 55 -12.17 -15.48 2.90
C ALA A 55 -13.45 -15.18 3.70
N THR A 56 -13.56 -14.00 4.33
CA THR A 56 -14.65 -13.63 5.23
C THR A 56 -15.20 -12.21 5.04
N SER A 57 -14.60 -11.43 4.15
CA SER A 57 -14.87 -10.01 3.95
C SER A 57 -14.86 -9.65 2.47
N ARG A 58 -15.50 -8.53 2.11
CA ARG A 58 -15.35 -7.91 0.80
C ARG A 58 -14.13 -7.02 0.82
N VAL A 59 -13.12 -7.31 0.02
CA VAL A 59 -11.86 -6.58 -0.02
C VAL A 59 -11.78 -5.74 -1.29
N LEU A 60 -11.57 -4.43 -1.11
CA LEU A 60 -11.21 -3.51 -2.16
C LEU A 60 -9.71 -3.21 -2.03
N ALA A 61 -8.95 -3.42 -3.09
CA ALA A 61 -7.52 -3.17 -3.12
C ALA A 61 -7.17 -2.35 -4.38
N PRO A 62 -7.14 -1.02 -4.26
CA PRO A 62 -6.77 -0.15 -5.37
C PRO A 62 -5.27 -0.23 -5.67
N THR A 63 -4.92 -0.16 -6.96
CA THR A 63 -3.56 0.14 -7.40
C THR A 63 -3.39 1.65 -7.40
N HIS A 64 -2.46 2.18 -6.60
CA HIS A 64 -2.21 3.62 -6.58
C HIS A 64 -1.75 4.12 -7.96
N PRO A 65 -2.27 5.26 -8.46
CA PRO A 65 -1.81 5.82 -9.72
C PRO A 65 -0.29 6.02 -9.76
N GLY A 66 0.33 5.56 -10.85
CA GLY A 66 1.79 5.54 -11.00
C GLY A 66 2.48 4.21 -10.63
N TRP A 67 1.72 3.20 -10.12
CA TRP A 67 2.20 1.82 -9.97
C TRP A 67 1.65 0.94 -11.09
N GLU A 68 2.40 -0.12 -11.43
CA GLU A 68 2.00 -1.13 -12.43
C GLU A 68 1.52 -0.52 -13.76
N ASP A 69 2.27 0.48 -14.24
CA ASP A 69 2.02 1.22 -15.48
C ASP A 69 0.67 1.98 -15.51
N THR A 70 0.00 2.15 -14.36
CA THR A 70 -1.19 3.01 -14.28
C THR A 70 -0.79 4.47 -14.46
N PRO A 71 -1.59 5.26 -15.22
CA PRO A 71 -1.27 6.67 -15.43
C PRO A 71 -1.40 7.47 -14.12
N ARG A 72 -0.52 8.47 -13.98
CA ARG A 72 -0.56 9.45 -12.91
C ARG A 72 -0.34 10.84 -13.52
N PRO A 73 -1.39 11.67 -13.65
CA PRO A 73 -1.25 13.05 -14.08
C PRO A 73 -0.33 13.86 -13.16
N GLU A 74 0.36 14.86 -13.67
CA GLU A 74 1.29 15.67 -12.87
C GLU A 74 0.63 16.38 -11.68
N TRP A 75 -0.63 16.83 -11.87
CA TRP A 75 -1.41 17.48 -10.83
C TRP A 75 -1.83 16.54 -9.69
N PHE A 76 -1.82 15.22 -9.91
CA PHE A 76 -2.16 14.20 -8.91
C PHE A 76 -0.87 13.74 -8.23
N ALA A 77 -0.40 14.49 -7.23
CA ALA A 77 0.97 14.36 -6.73
C ALA A 77 1.09 14.53 -5.19
N SER A 78 0.00 14.33 -4.45
CA SER A 78 0.04 14.44 -3.00
C SER A 78 -0.67 13.25 -2.32
N VAL A 79 -0.35 13.01 -1.05
CA VAL A 79 -1.11 12.07 -0.21
C VAL A 79 -2.57 12.53 -0.08
N ASP A 80 -2.80 13.84 -0.08
CA ASP A 80 -4.14 14.42 0.01
C ASP A 80 -5.01 13.98 -1.17
N ASP A 81 -4.47 13.98 -2.40
CA ASP A 81 -5.18 13.54 -3.60
C ASP A 81 -5.61 12.07 -3.49
N LEU A 82 -4.71 11.20 -3.01
CA LEU A 82 -5.02 9.78 -2.78
C LEU A 82 -6.10 9.61 -1.71
N VAL A 83 -6.03 10.37 -0.63
CA VAL A 83 -6.99 10.28 0.48
C VAL A 83 -8.39 10.70 0.04
N GLU A 84 -8.54 11.83 -0.67
CA GLU A 84 -9.82 12.25 -1.22
C GLU A 84 -10.37 11.18 -2.17
N THR A 85 -9.55 10.69 -3.12
CA THR A 85 -9.94 9.64 -4.07
C THR A 85 -10.47 8.38 -3.38
N TYR A 86 -9.82 7.95 -2.29
CA TYR A 86 -10.27 6.72 -1.61
C TYR A 86 -11.44 6.96 -0.68
N LEU A 87 -11.62 8.14 -0.12
CA LEU A 87 -12.84 8.50 0.60
C LEU A 87 -14.03 8.58 -0.35
N ASP A 88 -13.85 9.17 -1.54
CA ASP A 88 -14.86 9.19 -2.60
C ASP A 88 -15.22 7.77 -3.07
N LEU A 89 -14.21 6.89 -3.26
CA LEU A 89 -14.44 5.48 -3.58
C LEU A 89 -15.35 4.79 -2.54
N LEU A 90 -15.16 5.09 -1.24
CA LEU A 90 -16.03 4.54 -0.20
C LEU A 90 -17.45 5.09 -0.27
N ASP A 91 -17.61 6.38 -0.61
CA ASP A 91 -18.93 7.01 -0.76
C ASP A 91 -19.65 6.53 -2.02
N ASP A 92 -18.99 6.45 -3.15
CA ASP A 92 -19.55 6.01 -4.44
C ASP A 92 -20.09 4.58 -4.38
N HIS A 93 -19.46 3.74 -3.54
CA HIS A 93 -19.90 2.36 -3.30
C HIS A 93 -20.76 2.20 -2.04
N ASP A 94 -21.17 3.30 -1.39
CA ASP A 94 -21.95 3.34 -0.13
C ASP A 94 -21.38 2.41 0.97
N LEU A 95 -20.05 2.36 1.09
CA LEU A 95 -19.37 1.52 2.06
C LEU A 95 -19.33 2.19 3.43
N ARG A 96 -19.70 1.42 4.46
CA ARG A 96 -19.70 1.85 5.87
C ARG A 96 -19.05 0.77 6.72
N ASP A 97 -18.60 1.14 7.91
CA ASP A 97 -17.88 0.24 8.83
C ASP A 97 -16.66 -0.42 8.18
N VAL A 98 -15.98 0.33 7.30
CA VAL A 98 -14.84 -0.16 6.52
C VAL A 98 -13.64 -0.36 7.42
N LEU A 99 -13.04 -1.55 7.39
CA LEU A 99 -11.71 -1.75 7.94
C LEU A 99 -10.68 -1.27 6.92
N VAL A 100 -9.88 -0.26 7.28
CA VAL A 100 -8.81 0.22 6.42
C VAL A 100 -7.47 -0.35 6.90
N LEU A 101 -6.80 -1.11 6.02
CA LEU A 101 -5.45 -1.62 6.26
C LEU A 101 -4.47 -0.96 5.31
N GLY A 102 -3.38 -0.45 5.84
CA GLY A 102 -2.33 0.15 5.02
C GLY A 102 -0.94 -0.33 5.39
N SER A 103 -0.15 -0.71 4.38
CA SER A 103 1.24 -1.12 4.56
C SER A 103 2.19 -0.01 4.12
N SER A 104 3.17 0.34 4.94
CA SER A 104 4.22 1.32 4.62
C SER A 104 3.60 2.66 4.16
N PHE A 105 3.78 3.07 2.90
CA PHE A 105 3.14 4.25 2.32
C PHE A 105 1.60 4.19 2.37
N GLY A 106 1.01 3.02 2.10
CA GLY A 106 -0.42 2.81 2.26
C GLY A 106 -0.92 3.04 3.69
N GLY A 107 -0.06 2.80 4.69
CA GLY A 107 -0.37 3.10 6.09
C GLY A 107 -0.45 4.60 6.38
N TRP A 108 0.36 5.42 5.71
CA TRP A 108 0.23 6.88 5.78
C TRP A 108 -1.13 7.32 5.20
N ILE A 109 -1.47 6.83 4.00
CA ILE A 109 -2.76 7.14 3.38
C ILE A 109 -3.92 6.71 4.29
N ALA A 110 -3.88 5.49 4.83
CA ALA A 110 -4.90 4.95 5.72
C ALA A 110 -5.11 5.82 6.98
N ALA A 111 -4.02 6.28 7.58
CA ALA A 111 -4.08 7.15 8.75
C ALA A 111 -4.66 8.53 8.42
N GLU A 112 -4.28 9.14 7.30
CA GLU A 112 -4.87 10.41 6.85
C GLU A 112 -6.36 10.26 6.51
N MET A 113 -6.77 9.13 5.92
CA MET A 113 -8.19 8.82 5.72
C MET A 113 -8.93 8.78 7.06
N ALA A 114 -8.42 8.04 8.06
CA ALA A 114 -9.06 7.91 9.37
C ALA A 114 -9.14 9.26 10.11
N VAL A 115 -8.13 10.11 9.99
CA VAL A 115 -8.13 11.48 10.55
C VAL A 115 -9.26 12.34 9.96
N ARG A 116 -9.52 12.23 8.66
CA ARG A 116 -10.50 13.04 7.93
C ARG A 116 -11.91 12.47 8.01
N ASP A 117 -12.03 11.16 7.93
CA ASP A 117 -13.33 10.47 7.98
C ASP A 117 -14.01 10.59 9.34
N ARG A 118 -13.26 10.55 10.42
CA ARG A 118 -13.77 10.67 11.79
C ARG A 118 -14.85 9.64 12.15
N GLY A 119 -14.72 8.41 11.63
CA GLY A 119 -15.63 7.31 11.91
C GLY A 119 -16.97 7.38 11.19
N ARG A 120 -17.07 8.08 10.08
CA ARG A 120 -18.31 8.15 9.28
C ARG A 120 -18.43 6.93 8.36
N ARG A 121 -17.35 6.53 7.72
CA ARG A 121 -17.25 5.37 6.80
C ARG A 121 -16.34 4.29 7.37
N ILE A 122 -15.24 4.71 7.99
CA ILE A 122 -14.20 3.85 8.54
C ILE A 122 -14.61 3.40 9.93
N GLY A 123 -14.61 2.08 10.15
CA GLY A 123 -14.92 1.43 11.43
C GLY A 123 -13.70 0.88 12.15
N GLY A 124 -12.53 0.83 11.50
CA GLY A 124 -11.26 0.37 12.08
C GLY A 124 -10.05 0.72 11.23
N LEU A 125 -8.90 0.84 11.88
CA LEU A 125 -7.63 1.18 11.23
C LEU A 125 -6.55 0.18 11.61
N VAL A 126 -5.83 -0.35 10.61
CA VAL A 126 -4.60 -1.13 10.81
C VAL A 126 -3.49 -0.51 9.97
N VAL A 127 -2.40 -0.12 10.60
CA VAL A 127 -1.20 0.37 9.93
C VAL A 127 -0.04 -0.59 10.16
N MET A 128 0.69 -0.94 9.11
CA MET A 128 1.77 -1.95 9.15
C MET A 128 3.06 -1.35 8.61
N GLY A 129 4.09 -1.22 9.45
CA GLY A 129 5.37 -0.63 9.07
C GLY A 129 5.21 0.76 8.44
N ALA A 130 4.22 1.53 8.89
CA ALA A 130 3.80 2.78 8.25
C ALA A 130 4.74 3.94 8.61
N PHE A 131 4.93 4.85 7.66
CA PHE A 131 5.53 6.16 7.91
C PHE A 131 4.51 7.27 7.59
N GLY A 132 4.90 8.52 7.71
CA GLY A 132 4.02 9.66 7.41
C GLY A 132 4.17 10.79 8.42
N PRO A 133 3.85 10.64 9.71
CA PRO A 133 4.07 11.70 10.68
C PRO A 133 5.55 11.98 10.87
N ARG A 134 5.92 13.26 11.00
CA ARG A 134 7.27 13.63 11.36
C ARG A 134 7.46 13.41 12.88
N LEU A 135 8.28 12.44 13.25
CA LEU A 135 8.63 12.12 14.61
C LEU A 135 10.07 12.52 14.89
N GLU A 136 10.29 13.43 15.85
CA GLU A 136 11.63 13.88 16.21
C GLU A 136 12.46 12.71 16.78
N GLY A 137 13.72 12.63 16.36
CA GLY A 137 14.62 11.55 16.79
C GLY A 137 14.40 10.21 16.08
N HIS A 138 13.44 10.11 15.17
CA HIS A 138 13.18 8.89 14.42
C HIS A 138 13.35 9.12 12.90
N GLU A 139 14.26 8.37 12.29
CA GLU A 139 14.51 8.45 10.84
C GLU A 139 13.86 7.26 10.12
N VAL A 140 13.19 7.57 9.00
CA VAL A 140 12.72 6.57 8.05
C VAL A 140 13.80 6.37 6.99
N ARG A 141 14.28 5.15 6.84
CA ARG A 141 15.39 4.80 5.96
C ARG A 141 14.87 4.14 4.68
N PHE A 142 14.64 4.93 3.66
CA PHE A 142 14.25 4.37 2.37
C PHE A 142 15.44 3.65 1.71
N PRO A 143 15.24 2.47 1.12
CA PRO A 143 16.25 1.82 0.33
C PRO A 143 16.72 2.76 -0.78
N THR A 144 18.00 3.09 -0.81
CA THR A 144 18.59 3.81 -1.92
C THR A 144 18.71 2.83 -3.10
N PRO A 145 18.24 3.17 -4.30
CA PRO A 145 18.52 2.35 -5.47
C PRO A 145 20.04 2.15 -5.59
N PRO A 146 20.52 0.96 -5.96
CA PRO A 146 21.92 0.78 -6.27
C PRO A 146 22.33 1.81 -7.33
N PRO A 147 23.54 2.42 -7.24
CA PRO A 147 23.99 3.34 -8.25
C PRO A 147 23.87 2.65 -9.61
N GLY A 148 23.17 3.31 -10.54
CA GLY A 148 23.09 2.84 -11.92
C GLY A 148 24.50 2.65 -12.48
N PRO A 149 24.70 1.78 -13.49
CA PRO A 149 25.98 1.70 -14.15
C PRO A 149 26.42 3.11 -14.58
N PRO A 150 27.72 3.44 -14.46
CA PRO A 150 28.21 4.75 -14.90
C PRO A 150 27.76 4.99 -16.34
N PRO A 151 27.42 6.23 -16.73
CA PRO A 151 27.08 6.52 -18.11
C PRO A 151 28.22 6.02 -18.98
N GLY A 152 27.93 5.01 -19.80
CA GLY A 152 28.92 4.40 -20.66
C GLY A 152 29.52 5.45 -21.57
N GLU A 153 30.84 5.52 -21.62
CA GLU A 153 31.56 6.22 -22.66
C GLU A 153 31.01 5.78 -24.00
N GLY A 154 30.55 6.72 -24.78
CA GLY A 154 29.86 6.48 -26.04
C GLY A 154 30.68 5.56 -26.95
N SER A 155 30.09 4.43 -27.30
CA SER A 155 30.58 3.64 -28.44
C SER A 155 30.37 4.50 -29.68
N GLY A 156 31.45 4.98 -30.20
CA GLY A 156 31.50 5.67 -31.48
C GLY A 156 30.97 4.77 -32.62
N PRO A 157 30.60 5.35 -33.78
CA PRO A 157 30.04 4.61 -34.88
C PRO A 157 31.12 3.69 -35.51
N GLY A 158 31.00 2.40 -35.26
CA GLY A 158 31.78 1.39 -35.95
C GLY A 158 31.11 1.00 -37.25
N GLU A 159 31.71 1.41 -38.36
CA GLU A 159 31.47 0.89 -39.69
C GLU A 159 31.89 -0.60 -39.76
N GLY A 160 31.12 -1.42 -40.44
CA GLY A 160 31.69 -2.69 -40.92
C GLY A 160 30.70 -3.81 -41.19
N SER A 161 30.18 -3.81 -42.41
CA SER A 161 29.93 -4.94 -43.34
C SER A 161 29.58 -6.37 -42.81
N GLY A 162 28.41 -6.84 -43.24
CA GLY A 162 28.26 -8.10 -43.97
C GLY A 162 28.15 -9.42 -43.20
N SER A 163 26.97 -9.96 -43.18
CA SER A 163 26.57 -11.16 -43.93
C SER A 163 25.27 -11.76 -43.34
N ALA A 164 24.33 -11.99 -44.21
CA ALA A 164 23.05 -12.60 -43.95
C ALA A 164 23.23 -14.10 -43.57
N GLN A 165 22.55 -14.51 -42.50
CA GLN A 165 22.15 -15.89 -42.31
C GLN A 165 20.74 -15.90 -41.69
N GLY A 166 19.88 -16.75 -42.24
CA GLY A 166 18.45 -16.82 -42.09
C GLY A 166 17.92 -17.27 -40.74
N PRO A 167 16.59 -17.25 -40.56
CA PRO A 167 15.92 -17.39 -39.29
C PRO A 167 15.85 -18.83 -38.80
N GLY A 168 16.43 -19.13 -37.63
CA GLY A 168 16.17 -20.36 -36.89
C GLY A 168 14.95 -20.17 -35.98
N PRO A 169 14.10 -21.20 -35.81
CA PRO A 169 12.90 -21.12 -35.00
C PRO A 169 13.19 -21.33 -33.51
N GLY A 170 12.56 -20.53 -32.67
CA GLY A 170 12.29 -20.90 -31.28
C GLY A 170 13.23 -20.29 -30.22
N GLN A 171 12.92 -19.09 -29.79
CA GLN A 171 13.28 -18.69 -28.42
C GLN A 171 12.01 -18.38 -27.69
N GLY A 172 11.65 -19.26 -26.73
CA GLY A 172 10.54 -19.11 -25.84
C GLY A 172 10.66 -17.79 -25.07
N SER A 173 9.51 -17.13 -24.88
CA SER A 173 9.36 -16.00 -23.98
C SER A 173 9.74 -16.43 -22.56
N GLY A 174 10.99 -16.18 -22.20
CA GLY A 174 11.44 -16.32 -20.82
C GLY A 174 10.67 -15.32 -19.97
N ALA A 175 9.74 -15.80 -19.15
CA ALA A 175 9.13 -14.99 -18.11
C ALA A 175 10.25 -14.35 -17.28
N ALA A 176 10.34 -13.04 -17.29
CA ALA A 176 11.30 -12.31 -16.50
C ALA A 176 11.11 -12.69 -15.03
N ALA A 177 12.19 -13.07 -14.36
CA ALA A 177 12.16 -13.40 -12.94
C ALA A 177 11.50 -12.23 -12.16
N PRO A 178 10.64 -12.51 -11.15
CA PRO A 178 9.93 -11.48 -10.41
C PRO A 178 10.94 -10.50 -9.83
N ARG A 179 10.80 -9.22 -10.17
CA ARG A 179 11.69 -8.15 -9.70
C ARG A 179 11.56 -8.06 -8.17
N ARG A 180 12.66 -8.18 -7.46
CA ARG A 180 12.73 -7.93 -6.03
C ARG A 180 12.78 -6.41 -5.81
N GLY A 181 11.65 -5.80 -5.40
CA GLY A 181 11.56 -4.38 -5.07
C GLY A 181 10.69 -3.56 -6.03
N PRO A 182 10.42 -2.28 -5.67
CA PRO A 182 9.60 -1.39 -6.47
C PRO A 182 10.25 -1.06 -7.82
N SER A 183 9.42 -0.84 -8.85
CA SER A 183 9.90 -0.37 -10.16
C SER A 183 10.41 1.08 -10.08
N PRO A 184 11.24 1.55 -11.04
CA PRO A 184 11.64 2.95 -11.09
C PRO A 184 10.45 3.92 -11.16
N ALA A 185 9.39 3.57 -11.91
CA ALA A 185 8.15 4.36 -11.98
C ALA A 185 7.45 4.43 -10.63
N ALA A 186 7.34 3.32 -9.91
CA ALA A 186 6.77 3.29 -8.56
C ALA A 186 7.57 4.13 -7.56
N LEU A 187 8.90 4.14 -7.67
CA LEU A 187 9.75 5.00 -6.84
C LEU A 187 9.56 6.48 -7.16
N GLN A 188 9.40 6.85 -8.43
CA GLN A 188 9.08 8.21 -8.85
C GLN A 188 7.70 8.65 -8.35
N ALA A 189 6.68 7.79 -8.46
CA ALA A 189 5.36 8.06 -7.94
C ALA A 189 5.37 8.26 -6.42
N LEU A 190 6.04 7.35 -5.69
CA LEU A 190 6.22 7.47 -4.24
C LEU A 190 6.91 8.79 -3.86
N ALA A 191 7.96 9.18 -4.59
CA ALA A 191 8.67 10.44 -4.34
C ALA A 191 7.79 11.66 -4.59
N ALA A 192 6.94 11.63 -5.63
CA ALA A 192 6.00 12.70 -5.92
C ALA A 192 4.96 12.85 -4.80
N TYR A 193 4.32 11.78 -4.38
CA TYR A 193 3.31 11.80 -3.32
C TYR A 193 3.87 12.16 -1.95
N ALA A 194 4.97 11.52 -1.55
CA ALA A 194 5.56 11.70 -0.23
C ALA A 194 6.33 13.02 -0.08
N GLY A 195 6.63 13.70 -1.20
CA GLY A 195 7.41 14.92 -1.22
C GLY A 195 8.87 14.75 -0.77
N ALA A 196 9.61 15.83 -0.74
CA ALA A 196 11.05 15.81 -0.44
C ALA A 196 11.35 15.33 1.00
N THR A 197 10.47 15.62 1.96
CA THR A 197 10.65 15.26 3.38
C THR A 197 10.17 13.86 3.70
N LYS A 198 9.39 13.24 2.80
CA LYS A 198 8.73 11.94 3.01
C LYS A 198 8.00 11.85 4.35
N SER A 199 7.43 12.98 4.78
CA SER A 199 6.69 13.09 6.04
C SER A 199 5.79 14.32 6.03
N ASP A 200 4.66 14.24 6.75
CA ASP A 200 3.81 15.39 7.07
C ASP A 200 4.05 15.83 8.52
N PRO A 201 4.56 17.05 8.76
CA PRO A 201 4.76 17.56 10.11
C PRO A 201 3.44 17.79 10.88
N LYS A 202 2.31 17.87 10.17
CA LYS A 202 0.99 18.09 10.77
C LYS A 202 0.29 16.79 11.16
N LEU A 203 0.63 15.67 10.52
CA LEU A 203 -0.04 14.39 10.73
C LEU A 203 0.08 13.94 12.19
N LEU A 204 1.23 14.10 12.82
CA LEU A 204 1.42 13.74 14.23
C LEU A 204 0.34 14.38 15.14
N HIS A 205 0.06 15.67 14.94
CA HIS A 205 -0.96 16.38 15.71
C HIS A 205 -2.39 15.95 15.33
N ARG A 206 -2.59 15.55 14.08
CA ARG A 206 -3.91 15.12 13.57
C ARG A 206 -4.28 13.72 14.01
N LEU A 207 -3.31 12.82 14.26
CA LEU A 207 -3.56 11.44 14.70
C LEU A 207 -4.42 11.38 15.97
N ALA A 208 -4.37 12.39 16.83
CA ALA A 208 -5.27 12.53 17.99
C ALA A 208 -6.77 12.62 17.61
N ARG A 209 -7.10 12.80 16.32
CA ARG A 209 -8.49 12.86 15.82
C ARG A 209 -9.02 11.52 15.32
N VAL A 210 -8.17 10.49 15.25
CA VAL A 210 -8.62 9.13 14.91
C VAL A 210 -9.60 8.68 15.99
N ALA A 211 -10.83 8.37 15.58
CA ALA A 211 -11.95 8.09 16.48
C ALA A 211 -12.41 6.63 16.40
N VAL A 212 -11.65 5.79 15.72
CA VAL A 212 -11.96 4.36 15.52
C VAL A 212 -10.89 3.49 16.17
N PRO A 213 -11.21 2.23 16.53
CA PRO A 213 -10.19 1.29 16.99
C PRO A 213 -9.02 1.22 16.02
N ALA A 214 -7.80 1.31 16.53
CA ALA A 214 -6.60 1.31 15.71
C ALA A 214 -5.56 0.30 16.20
N LEU A 215 -4.87 -0.35 15.27
CA LEU A 215 -3.76 -1.25 15.49
C LEU A 215 -2.55 -0.83 14.65
N ALA A 216 -1.40 -0.72 15.29
CA ALA A 216 -0.12 -0.52 14.64
C ALA A 216 0.69 -1.82 14.74
N VAL A 217 1.02 -2.42 13.60
CA VAL A 217 1.77 -3.68 13.51
C VAL A 217 3.16 -3.40 12.96
N TRP A 218 4.19 -3.88 13.64
CA TRP A 218 5.58 -3.65 13.26
C TRP A 218 6.41 -4.92 13.33
N GLY A 219 7.29 -5.10 12.35
CA GLY A 219 8.30 -6.14 12.44
C GLY A 219 9.43 -5.73 13.40
N GLU A 220 9.89 -6.66 14.22
CA GLU A 220 10.98 -6.44 15.20
C GLU A 220 12.27 -5.96 14.52
N ASN A 221 12.54 -6.47 13.30
CA ASN A 221 13.74 -6.18 12.53
C ASN A 221 13.50 -5.18 11.39
N ASP A 222 12.46 -4.32 11.49
CA ASP A 222 12.21 -3.30 10.48
C ASP A 222 13.33 -2.25 10.46
N THR A 223 14.14 -2.31 9.41
CA THR A 223 15.27 -1.37 9.19
C THR A 223 14.89 -0.16 8.34
N VAL A 224 13.69 -0.16 7.74
CA VAL A 224 13.14 0.95 6.93
C VAL A 224 12.43 1.96 7.83
N VAL A 225 11.50 1.46 8.62
CA VAL A 225 10.77 2.23 9.64
C VAL A 225 10.97 1.54 10.99
N PRO A 226 11.92 2.00 11.81
CA PRO A 226 12.28 1.30 13.06
C PRO A 226 11.08 1.12 14.00
N PRO A 227 11.02 0.03 14.80
CA PRO A 227 9.91 -0.24 15.72
C PRO A 227 9.64 0.87 16.73
N ASP A 228 10.65 1.63 17.12
CA ASP A 228 10.48 2.76 18.03
C ASP A 228 9.68 3.90 17.39
N TYR A 229 9.84 4.11 16.07
CA TYR A 229 8.96 4.99 15.31
C TYR A 229 7.51 4.49 15.37
N GLY A 230 7.29 3.19 15.19
CA GLY A 230 5.98 2.57 15.28
C GLY A 230 5.32 2.72 16.64
N ARG A 231 6.07 2.59 17.71
CA ARG A 231 5.58 2.83 19.08
C ARG A 231 5.15 4.29 19.29
N ALA A 232 5.97 5.23 18.83
CA ALA A 232 5.64 6.66 18.90
C ALA A 232 4.44 7.01 18.02
N TYR A 233 4.33 6.37 16.84
CA TYR A 233 3.18 6.50 15.95
C TYR A 233 1.89 6.03 16.64
N ALA A 234 1.89 4.82 17.21
CA ALA A 234 0.74 4.27 17.91
C ALA A 234 0.34 5.13 19.11
N ALA A 235 1.32 5.63 19.87
CA ALA A 235 1.08 6.49 21.03
C ALA A 235 0.38 7.82 20.68
N ALA A 236 0.51 8.28 19.44
CA ALA A 236 -0.17 9.49 18.94
C ALA A 236 -1.65 9.26 18.57
N ILE A 237 -2.10 8.01 18.51
CA ILE A 237 -3.48 7.64 18.20
C ILE A 237 -4.19 7.22 19.50
N PRO A 238 -5.30 7.88 19.89
CA PRO A 238 -5.99 7.54 21.12
C PRO A 238 -6.46 6.08 21.16
N GLY A 239 -6.04 5.33 22.17
CA GLY A 239 -6.44 3.94 22.37
C GLY A 239 -5.88 2.94 21.35
N ALA A 240 -4.95 3.33 20.48
CA ALA A 240 -4.34 2.41 19.56
C ALA A 240 -3.52 1.34 20.30
N ARG A 241 -3.56 0.12 19.75
CA ARG A 241 -2.67 -0.99 20.18
C ARG A 241 -1.42 -0.99 19.31
N PHE A 242 -0.33 -1.44 19.88
CA PHE A 242 0.92 -1.69 19.17
C PHE A 242 1.29 -3.17 19.30
N GLU A 243 1.53 -3.82 18.17
CA GLU A 243 1.96 -5.21 18.11
C GLU A 243 3.31 -5.31 17.39
N LEU A 244 4.27 -5.90 18.07
CA LEU A 244 5.60 -6.18 17.53
C LEU A 244 5.64 -7.64 17.07
N ILE A 245 5.95 -7.86 15.80
CA ILE A 245 6.01 -9.20 15.22
C ILE A 245 7.47 -9.71 15.28
N PRO A 246 7.74 -10.72 16.10
CA PRO A 246 9.10 -11.23 16.27
C PRO A 246 9.69 -11.75 14.95
N GLY A 247 10.95 -11.43 14.71
CA GLY A 247 11.72 -11.90 13.56
C GLY A 247 11.34 -11.27 12.22
N ALA A 248 10.22 -10.55 12.12
CA ALA A 248 9.80 -9.89 10.88
C ALA A 248 10.53 -8.57 10.66
N GLY A 249 10.72 -8.19 9.41
CA GLY A 249 11.23 -6.89 8.96
C GLY A 249 10.10 -5.96 8.52
N HIS A 250 10.34 -5.20 7.42
CA HIS A 250 9.44 -4.13 6.98
C HIS A 250 8.07 -4.61 6.46
N LEU A 251 7.97 -5.82 5.98
CA LEU A 251 6.73 -6.40 5.43
C LEU A 251 6.27 -7.60 6.27
N PRO A 252 5.78 -7.39 7.50
CA PRO A 252 5.48 -8.47 8.43
C PRO A 252 4.45 -9.48 7.90
N THR A 253 3.50 -9.05 7.08
CA THR A 253 2.51 -9.94 6.43
C THR A 253 3.12 -10.91 5.41
N ARG A 254 4.35 -10.65 4.94
CA ARG A 254 5.11 -11.51 4.02
C ARG A 254 6.19 -12.32 4.73
N GLU A 255 6.77 -11.75 5.77
CA GLU A 255 7.95 -12.29 6.45
C GLU A 255 7.57 -13.18 7.64
N ALA A 256 6.44 -12.88 8.31
CA ALA A 256 5.86 -13.68 9.39
C ALA A 256 4.31 -13.65 9.30
N PRO A 257 3.72 -14.20 8.21
CA PRO A 257 2.28 -14.06 7.93
C PRO A 257 1.39 -14.61 9.06
N GLU A 258 1.69 -15.80 9.57
CA GLU A 258 0.88 -16.45 10.61
C GLU A 258 0.80 -15.59 11.89
N ALA A 259 1.93 -15.12 12.39
CA ALA A 259 1.97 -14.28 13.59
C ALA A 259 1.28 -12.93 13.35
N THR A 260 1.47 -12.35 12.16
CA THR A 260 0.90 -11.05 11.81
C THR A 260 -0.61 -11.13 11.68
N PHE A 261 -1.15 -12.10 10.97
CA PHE A 261 -2.60 -12.25 10.83
C PHE A 261 -3.25 -12.65 12.14
N ALA A 262 -2.63 -13.51 12.96
CA ALA A 262 -3.15 -13.83 14.29
C ALA A 262 -3.27 -12.57 15.19
N ALA A 263 -2.31 -11.66 15.14
CA ALA A 263 -2.35 -10.39 15.87
C ALA A 263 -3.51 -9.49 15.38
N ILE A 264 -3.68 -9.37 14.06
CA ILE A 264 -4.75 -8.58 13.47
C ILE A 264 -6.12 -9.18 13.82
N ASP A 265 -6.30 -10.48 13.66
CA ASP A 265 -7.56 -11.17 13.95
C ASP A 265 -7.94 -11.06 15.44
N ALA A 266 -6.97 -11.20 16.35
CA ALA A 266 -7.17 -11.00 17.79
C ALA A 266 -7.60 -9.56 18.12
N PHE A 267 -7.04 -8.57 17.44
CA PHE A 267 -7.47 -7.18 17.57
C PHE A 267 -8.92 -7.00 17.11
N LEU A 268 -9.27 -7.49 15.93
CA LEU A 268 -10.62 -7.36 15.37
C LEU A 268 -11.67 -8.10 16.22
N GLY A 269 -11.36 -9.29 16.72
CA GLY A 269 -12.24 -10.05 17.61
C GLY A 269 -12.49 -9.36 18.98
N SER A 270 -11.59 -8.47 19.41
CA SER A 270 -11.73 -7.69 20.65
C SER A 270 -12.42 -6.34 20.44
N ALA A 271 -12.28 -5.74 19.26
CA ALA A 271 -12.88 -4.44 18.92
C ALA A 271 -14.38 -4.53 18.62
N GLY A 272 -14.90 -5.73 18.30
CA GLY A 272 -16.32 -6.01 18.04
C GLY A 272 -17.14 -6.37 19.30
N ARG A 273 -16.55 -6.21 20.49
CA ARG A 273 -17.24 -6.48 21.78
C ARG A 273 -17.51 -5.19 22.55
#